data_cd84bf44c83efd4713257bbd0ac9d040
#
_entry.id   cd84bf44c83efd4713257bbd0ac9d040
#
_cell.length_a   1.000
_cell.length_b   1.000
_cell.length_c   1.000
_cell.angle_alpha   90.00
_cell.angle_beta   90.00
_cell.angle_gamma   90.00
#
_symmetry.space_group_name_H-M   'P 1'
#
loop_
_entity.id
_entity.type
_entity.pdbx_description
1 polymer ?
#
loop_
_entity_poly.entity_id
_entity_poly.type
_entity_poly.pdbx_seq_one_letter_code
_entity_poly.pdbx_strand_id
1 'polypeptide(L)'
;MEPIIEIKNLTHIYSPNTPFEQRALDQVNLTIYRGEYLGIIGRTGSGKSTLIQHLNGLIRPTEGEVLFQGQDIWSSKELTHNIRFQVGLVFQYPEYQLFEETVYKDIAFGPRNMKLDEPEIDRRVRQAAAFAGLSEEILARSPFELSGGQKRRVAIAGVIAMEPKVLILDEPTAGYAKRLPLPA
;
A
#
# COMPACT_ATOMS: atom_id res chain seq x y z
N MET A 1 -16.04 -16.47 -9.30
CA MET A 1 -15.26 -15.81 -8.23
C MET A 1 -15.87 -14.47 -7.95
N GLU A 2 -15.89 -14.04 -6.70
CA GLU A 2 -16.45 -12.72 -6.32
C GLU A 2 -15.40 -11.64 -6.50
N PRO A 3 -15.70 -10.54 -7.23
CA PRO A 3 -14.78 -9.42 -7.35
C PRO A 3 -14.51 -8.77 -5.99
N ILE A 4 -13.24 -8.45 -5.70
CA ILE A 4 -12.87 -7.68 -4.51
C ILE A 4 -12.63 -6.22 -4.84
N ILE A 5 -12.06 -5.93 -6.01
CA ILE A 5 -11.92 -4.58 -6.58
C ILE A 5 -12.39 -4.60 -8.03
N GLU A 6 -13.15 -3.58 -8.43
CA GLU A 6 -13.52 -3.34 -9.81
C GLU A 6 -13.21 -1.89 -10.17
N ILE A 7 -12.62 -1.69 -11.32
CA ILE A 7 -12.36 -0.39 -11.92
C ILE A 7 -13.20 -0.30 -13.20
N LYS A 8 -13.97 0.77 -13.36
CA LYS A 8 -14.83 0.99 -14.51
C LYS A 8 -14.53 2.35 -15.15
N ASN A 9 -14.02 2.29 -16.40
CA ASN A 9 -13.70 3.46 -17.22
C ASN A 9 -12.86 4.53 -16.50
N LEU A 10 -11.88 4.08 -15.72
CA LEU A 10 -11.06 4.95 -14.88
C LEU A 10 -10.17 5.84 -15.75
N THR A 11 -10.36 7.13 -15.66
CA THR A 11 -9.52 8.15 -16.26
C THR A 11 -8.94 9.05 -15.17
N HIS A 12 -7.63 9.33 -15.26
CA HIS A 12 -6.99 10.30 -14.40
C HIS A 12 -6.10 11.26 -15.17
N ILE A 13 -6.36 12.56 -14.96
CA ILE A 13 -5.65 13.66 -15.59
C ILE A 13 -5.01 14.51 -14.48
N TYR A 14 -3.68 14.59 -14.48
CA TYR A 14 -2.94 15.51 -13.62
C TYR A 14 -3.01 16.93 -14.19
N SER A 15 -3.14 17.94 -13.32
CA SER A 15 -3.17 19.35 -13.67
C SER A 15 -4.13 19.70 -14.82
N PRO A 16 -5.42 19.29 -14.75
CA PRO A 16 -6.37 19.51 -15.84
C PRO A 16 -6.52 21.02 -16.13
N ASN A 17 -6.75 21.36 -17.41
CA ASN A 17 -6.92 22.74 -17.89
C ASN A 17 -5.69 23.64 -17.68
N THR A 18 -4.49 23.07 -17.58
CA THR A 18 -3.25 23.81 -17.50
C THR A 18 -2.29 23.39 -18.64
N PRO A 19 -1.22 24.20 -18.92
CA PRO A 19 -0.18 23.79 -19.87
C PRO A 19 0.58 22.52 -19.49
N PHE A 20 0.45 22.06 -18.24
CA PHE A 20 1.09 20.86 -17.69
C PHE A 20 0.11 19.67 -17.57
N GLU A 21 -1.01 19.73 -18.30
CA GLU A 21 -1.98 18.65 -18.32
C GLU A 21 -1.35 17.34 -18.81
N GLN A 22 -1.51 16.28 -18.02
CA GLN A 22 -1.02 14.95 -18.35
C GLN A 22 -2.08 13.90 -18.03
N ARG A 23 -2.56 13.20 -19.05
CA ARG A 23 -3.43 12.04 -18.89
C ARG A 23 -2.59 10.83 -18.52
N ALA A 24 -2.72 10.38 -17.27
CA ALA A 24 -1.96 9.24 -16.73
C ALA A 24 -2.70 7.91 -16.90
N LEU A 25 -4.03 7.93 -16.85
CA LEU A 25 -4.91 6.78 -17.10
C LEU A 25 -6.02 7.21 -18.04
N ASP A 26 -6.40 6.31 -18.96
CA ASP A 26 -7.43 6.56 -19.96
C ASP A 26 -8.36 5.35 -20.07
N GLN A 27 -9.60 5.50 -19.59
CA GLN A 27 -10.69 4.50 -19.64
C GLN A 27 -10.29 3.09 -19.22
N VAL A 28 -9.45 2.99 -18.18
CA VAL A 28 -8.96 1.70 -17.67
C VAL A 28 -10.10 0.91 -17.05
N ASN A 29 -10.22 -0.36 -17.44
CA ASN A 29 -11.13 -1.31 -16.83
C ASN A 29 -10.33 -2.48 -16.27
N LEU A 30 -10.59 -2.87 -15.03
CA LEU A 30 -9.87 -3.95 -14.35
C LEU A 30 -10.78 -4.57 -13.29
N THR A 31 -10.77 -5.91 -13.20
CA THR A 31 -11.43 -6.64 -12.12
C THR A 31 -10.40 -7.50 -11.42
N ILE A 32 -10.34 -7.41 -10.09
CA ILE A 32 -9.48 -8.22 -9.23
C ILE A 32 -10.36 -9.09 -8.35
N TYR A 33 -10.06 -10.38 -8.32
CA TYR A 33 -10.85 -11.35 -7.57
C TYR A 33 -10.19 -11.70 -6.23
N ARG A 34 -11.00 -12.17 -5.30
CA ARG A 34 -10.51 -12.62 -3.99
C ARG A 34 -9.54 -13.80 -4.14
N GLY A 35 -8.35 -13.70 -3.53
CA GLY A 35 -7.30 -14.72 -3.59
C GLY A 35 -6.47 -14.72 -4.88
N GLU A 36 -6.68 -13.74 -5.76
CA GLU A 36 -5.91 -13.58 -6.99
C GLU A 36 -4.54 -12.94 -6.72
N TYR A 37 -3.52 -13.38 -7.47
CA TYR A 37 -2.23 -12.71 -7.59
C TYR A 37 -2.17 -12.02 -8.95
N LEU A 38 -2.19 -10.68 -8.92
CA LEU A 38 -2.15 -9.84 -10.12
C LEU A 38 -0.79 -9.14 -10.25
N GLY A 39 -0.09 -9.34 -11.35
CA GLY A 39 1.13 -8.61 -11.71
C GLY A 39 0.84 -7.48 -12.69
N ILE A 40 1.16 -6.23 -12.31
CA ILE A 40 1.07 -5.05 -13.18
C ILE A 40 2.46 -4.71 -13.69
N ILE A 41 2.69 -4.87 -14.99
CA ILE A 41 3.96 -4.61 -15.65
C ILE A 41 3.83 -3.48 -16.68
N GLY A 42 4.88 -2.71 -16.86
CA GLY A 42 4.92 -1.60 -17.83
C GLY A 42 6.13 -0.71 -17.60
N ARG A 43 6.44 0.13 -18.58
CA ARG A 43 7.56 1.09 -18.51
C ARG A 43 7.33 2.13 -17.42
N THR A 44 8.41 2.79 -16.96
CA THR A 44 8.30 3.99 -16.10
C THR A 44 7.45 5.04 -16.80
N GLY A 45 6.54 5.68 -16.05
CA GLY A 45 5.59 6.66 -16.60
C GLY A 45 4.35 6.07 -17.28
N SER A 46 4.14 4.75 -17.28
CA SER A 46 2.94 4.12 -17.89
C SER A 46 1.68 4.16 -17.01
N GLY A 47 1.68 4.89 -15.89
CA GLY A 47 0.52 5.05 -15.04
C GLY A 47 0.35 4.00 -13.94
N LYS A 48 1.29 3.04 -13.75
CA LYS A 48 1.18 1.97 -12.74
C LYS A 48 0.95 2.53 -11.33
N SER A 49 1.83 3.43 -10.86
CA SER A 49 1.72 4.00 -9.51
C SER A 49 0.46 4.86 -9.37
N THR A 50 0.03 5.54 -10.44
CA THR A 50 -1.25 6.25 -10.48
C THR A 50 -2.42 5.28 -10.28
N LEU A 51 -2.43 4.16 -11.02
CA LEU A 51 -3.46 3.12 -10.88
C LEU A 51 -3.52 2.57 -9.45
N ILE A 52 -2.35 2.20 -8.89
CA ILE A 52 -2.23 1.67 -7.53
C ILE A 52 -2.80 2.65 -6.49
N GLN A 53 -2.54 3.95 -6.64
CA GLN A 53 -3.06 4.97 -5.72
C GLN A 53 -4.58 5.14 -5.80
N HIS A 54 -5.21 4.84 -6.93
CA HIS A 54 -6.67 4.78 -7.02
C HIS A 54 -7.25 3.59 -6.28
N LEU A 55 -6.59 2.41 -6.36
CA LEU A 55 -7.06 1.20 -5.67
C LEU A 55 -7.13 1.37 -4.15
N ASN A 56 -6.22 2.16 -3.57
CA ASN A 56 -6.15 2.44 -2.13
C ASN A 56 -6.91 3.71 -1.72
N GLY A 57 -7.53 4.43 -2.67
CA GLY A 57 -8.26 5.66 -2.37
C GLY A 57 -7.37 6.84 -1.95
N LEU A 58 -6.10 6.88 -2.38
CA LEU A 58 -5.21 8.02 -2.16
C LEU A 58 -5.50 9.17 -3.09
N ILE A 59 -5.82 8.87 -4.35
CA ILE A 59 -6.20 9.88 -5.34
C ILE A 59 -7.58 9.55 -5.91
N ARG A 60 -8.35 10.60 -6.18
CA ARG A 60 -9.69 10.48 -6.76
C ARG A 60 -9.59 10.46 -8.28
N PRO A 61 -10.35 9.60 -8.98
CA PRO A 61 -10.40 9.60 -10.44
C PRO A 61 -10.99 10.92 -10.98
N THR A 62 -10.55 11.31 -12.18
CA THR A 62 -11.17 12.40 -12.93
C THR A 62 -12.51 11.94 -13.51
N GLU A 63 -12.55 10.69 -14.02
CA GLU A 63 -13.75 10.03 -14.52
C GLU A 63 -13.70 8.54 -14.18
N GLY A 64 -14.86 7.88 -14.18
CA GLY A 64 -15.01 6.47 -13.88
C GLY A 64 -15.14 6.18 -12.39
N GLU A 65 -15.13 4.91 -12.04
CA GLU A 65 -15.44 4.42 -10.71
C GLU A 65 -14.38 3.40 -10.22
N VAL A 66 -14.14 3.40 -8.92
CA VAL A 66 -13.39 2.35 -8.22
C VAL A 66 -14.30 1.75 -7.16
N LEU A 67 -14.63 0.47 -7.34
CA LEU A 67 -15.50 -0.25 -6.42
C LEU A 67 -14.67 -1.23 -5.58
N PHE A 68 -14.92 -1.25 -4.29
CA PHE A 68 -14.42 -2.25 -3.36
C PHE A 68 -15.61 -3.05 -2.81
N GLN A 69 -15.64 -4.36 -3.08
CA GLN A 69 -16.76 -5.24 -2.73
C GLN A 69 -18.11 -4.67 -3.22
N GLY A 70 -18.13 -4.15 -4.46
CA GLY A 70 -19.32 -3.60 -5.11
C GLY A 70 -19.72 -2.19 -4.67
N GLN A 71 -19.00 -1.54 -3.74
CA GLN A 71 -19.30 -0.18 -3.27
C GLN A 71 -18.27 0.81 -3.80
N ASP A 72 -18.74 1.94 -4.37
CA ASP A 72 -17.82 3.01 -4.79
C ASP A 72 -17.11 3.60 -3.56
N ILE A 73 -15.78 3.51 -3.57
CA ILE A 73 -14.93 3.97 -2.47
C ILE A 73 -14.99 5.47 -2.24
N TRP A 74 -15.53 6.24 -3.21
CA TRP A 74 -15.67 7.70 -3.13
C TRP A 74 -17.08 8.16 -2.78
N SER A 75 -18.03 7.23 -2.56
CA SER A 75 -19.43 7.56 -2.24
C SER A 75 -19.59 8.26 -0.88
N SER A 76 -18.64 8.08 0.05
CA SER A 76 -18.57 8.84 1.32
C SER A 76 -17.14 8.99 1.80
N LYS A 77 -16.89 10.04 2.63
CA LYS A 77 -15.58 10.26 3.26
C LYS A 77 -15.18 9.11 4.19
N GLU A 78 -16.15 8.51 4.85
CA GLU A 78 -15.94 7.38 5.76
C GLU A 78 -15.47 6.13 4.99
N LEU A 79 -16.13 5.80 3.88
CA LEU A 79 -15.71 4.71 3.01
C LEU A 79 -14.31 4.93 2.45
N THR A 80 -14.02 6.15 1.96
CA THR A 80 -12.67 6.51 1.47
C THR A 80 -11.62 6.40 2.58
N HIS A 81 -11.95 6.70 3.81
CA HIS A 81 -11.03 6.51 4.95
C HIS A 81 -10.82 5.03 5.25
N ASN A 82 -11.91 4.27 5.33
CA ASN A 82 -11.89 2.86 5.70
C ASN A 82 -11.20 1.97 4.65
N ILE A 83 -11.27 2.34 3.37
CA ILE A 83 -10.61 1.56 2.30
C ILE A 83 -9.10 1.48 2.50
N ARG A 84 -8.47 2.50 3.07
CA ARG A 84 -7.03 2.54 3.32
C ARG A 84 -6.55 1.49 4.32
N PHE A 85 -7.45 1.01 5.19
CA PHE A 85 -7.17 -0.13 6.09
C PHE A 85 -7.45 -1.47 5.42
N GLN A 86 -8.37 -1.52 4.46
CA GLN A 86 -8.76 -2.74 3.75
C GLN A 86 -7.85 -3.06 2.55
N VAL A 87 -7.27 -2.02 1.94
CA VAL A 87 -6.33 -2.13 0.82
C VAL A 87 -4.98 -1.56 1.28
N GLY A 88 -4.13 -2.43 1.80
CA GLY A 88 -2.79 -2.08 2.24
C GLY A 88 -1.89 -1.77 1.04
N LEU A 89 -1.16 -0.66 1.10
CA LEU A 89 -0.22 -0.24 0.08
C LEU A 89 1.18 -0.09 0.68
N VAL A 90 2.11 -0.88 0.16
CA VAL A 90 3.54 -0.74 0.42
C VAL A 90 4.15 0.02 -0.75
N PHE A 91 4.59 1.25 -0.51
CA PHE A 91 5.21 2.11 -1.53
C PHE A 91 6.62 1.65 -1.91
N GLN A 92 7.11 2.16 -3.02
CA GLN A 92 8.51 2.08 -3.36
C GLN A 92 9.36 2.77 -2.27
N TYR A 93 10.41 2.09 -1.77
CA TYR A 93 11.24 2.57 -0.65
C TYR A 93 10.45 2.85 0.65
N PRO A 94 9.70 1.88 1.18
CA PRO A 94 8.82 2.10 2.32
C PRO A 94 9.58 2.42 3.61
N GLU A 95 10.89 2.12 3.67
CA GLU A 95 11.80 2.45 4.76
C GLU A 95 11.94 3.96 5.06
N TYR A 96 11.60 4.82 4.12
CA TYR A 96 11.61 6.27 4.32
C TYR A 96 10.33 6.79 5.00
N GLN A 97 9.36 5.93 5.22
CA GLN A 97 8.08 6.29 5.84
C GLN A 97 8.05 6.06 7.35
N LEU A 98 9.13 5.53 7.93
CA LEU A 98 9.24 5.31 9.38
C LEU A 98 9.48 6.65 10.09
N PHE A 99 8.72 6.93 11.16
CA PHE A 99 8.75 8.23 11.84
C PHE A 99 8.58 8.14 13.36
N GLU A 100 8.19 7.00 13.90
CA GLU A 100 7.94 6.82 15.32
C GLU A 100 9.23 6.60 16.13
N GLU A 101 9.16 6.75 17.45
CA GLU A 101 10.29 6.57 18.34
C GLU A 101 10.78 5.11 18.43
N THR A 102 9.85 4.16 18.31
CA THR A 102 10.13 2.72 18.37
C THR A 102 9.48 1.98 17.22
N VAL A 103 10.08 0.85 16.86
CA VAL A 103 9.53 -0.07 15.86
C VAL A 103 8.12 -0.53 16.23
N TYR A 104 7.89 -0.81 17.51
CA TYR A 104 6.55 -1.17 17.99
C TYR A 104 5.52 -0.08 17.66
N LYS A 105 5.85 1.18 17.95
CA LYS A 105 4.95 2.31 17.69
C LYS A 105 4.68 2.52 16.20
N ASP A 106 5.71 2.37 15.34
CA ASP A 106 5.56 2.45 13.89
C ASP A 106 4.59 1.36 13.36
N ILE A 107 4.78 0.10 13.79
CA ILE A 107 3.90 -0.99 13.39
C ILE A 107 2.48 -0.80 13.96
N ALA A 108 2.35 -0.29 15.19
CA ALA A 108 1.08 -0.04 15.86
C ALA A 108 0.30 1.15 15.28
N PHE A 109 0.93 2.01 14.48
CA PHE A 109 0.31 3.24 13.98
C PHE A 109 -0.99 2.98 13.20
N GLY A 110 -0.98 2.03 12.26
CA GLY A 110 -2.17 1.61 11.51
C GLY A 110 -3.29 1.09 12.42
N PRO A 111 -3.05 0.04 13.21
CA PRO A 111 -4.01 -0.49 14.19
C PRO A 111 -4.61 0.54 15.14
N ARG A 112 -3.82 1.51 15.64
CA ARG A 112 -4.30 2.61 16.46
C ARG A 112 -5.26 3.52 15.71
N ASN A 113 -4.95 3.86 14.46
CA ASN A 113 -5.84 4.66 13.61
C ASN A 113 -7.14 3.92 13.27
N MET A 114 -7.14 2.59 13.31
CA MET A 114 -8.36 1.77 13.23
C MET A 114 -9.18 1.79 14.53
N LYS A 115 -8.67 2.45 15.60
CA LYS A 115 -9.29 2.54 16.93
C LYS A 115 -9.51 1.17 17.60
N LEU A 116 -8.58 0.24 17.39
CA LEU A 116 -8.57 -1.05 18.08
C LEU A 116 -8.14 -0.87 19.54
N ASP A 117 -8.51 -1.82 20.39
CA ASP A 117 -8.06 -1.85 21.78
C ASP A 117 -6.58 -2.29 21.89
N GLU A 118 -5.93 -1.95 22.99
CA GLU A 118 -4.50 -2.22 23.18
C GLU A 118 -4.14 -3.72 23.10
N PRO A 119 -4.93 -4.67 23.65
CA PRO A 119 -4.64 -6.10 23.49
C PRO A 119 -4.63 -6.56 22.03
N GLU A 120 -5.58 -6.08 21.21
CA GLU A 120 -5.64 -6.42 19.79
C GLU A 120 -4.52 -5.74 19.00
N ILE A 121 -4.16 -4.51 19.35
CA ILE A 121 -2.99 -3.81 18.77
C ILE A 121 -1.72 -4.60 19.04
N ASP A 122 -1.47 -5.00 20.29
CA ASP A 122 -0.27 -5.77 20.66
C ASP A 122 -0.22 -7.12 19.91
N ARG A 123 -1.32 -7.84 19.83
CA ARG A 123 -1.44 -9.08 19.06
C ARG A 123 -1.04 -8.87 17.61
N ARG A 124 -1.61 -7.86 16.94
CA ARG A 124 -1.36 -7.58 15.52
C ARG A 124 0.09 -7.15 15.27
N VAL A 125 0.62 -6.30 16.13
CA VAL A 125 2.02 -5.84 16.04
C VAL A 125 2.97 -7.03 16.10
N ARG A 126 2.83 -7.91 17.10
CA ARG A 126 3.71 -9.07 17.26
C ARG A 126 3.56 -10.07 16.11
N GLN A 127 2.34 -10.32 15.68
CA GLN A 127 2.08 -11.21 14.55
C GLN A 127 2.68 -10.67 13.24
N ALA A 128 2.51 -9.37 12.96
CA ALA A 128 3.08 -8.74 11.78
C ALA A 128 4.61 -8.69 11.82
N ALA A 129 5.19 -8.40 12.99
CA ALA A 129 6.63 -8.44 13.21
C ALA A 129 7.20 -9.84 12.96
N ALA A 130 6.59 -10.88 13.53
CA ALA A 130 6.98 -12.26 13.31
C ALA A 130 6.89 -12.66 11.83
N PHE A 131 5.80 -12.29 11.15
CA PHE A 131 5.64 -12.54 9.71
C PHE A 131 6.74 -11.85 8.87
N ALA A 132 7.13 -10.63 9.25
CA ALA A 132 8.20 -9.89 8.59
C ALA A 132 9.62 -10.37 9.00
N GLY A 133 9.75 -11.38 9.86
CA GLY A 133 11.04 -11.89 10.34
C GLY A 133 11.79 -10.89 11.22
N LEU A 134 11.07 -10.11 12.02
CA LEU A 134 11.61 -9.21 13.03
C LEU A 134 11.61 -9.92 14.39
N SER A 135 12.74 -9.84 15.12
CA SER A 135 12.81 -10.38 16.49
C SER A 135 12.10 -9.44 17.47
N GLU A 136 11.65 -10.00 18.60
CA GLU A 136 10.98 -9.24 19.68
C GLU A 136 11.84 -8.08 20.19
N GLU A 137 13.15 -8.28 20.28
CA GLU A 137 14.12 -7.28 20.75
C GLU A 137 14.13 -6.01 19.86
N ILE A 138 13.82 -6.17 18.57
CA ILE A 138 13.80 -5.03 17.65
C ILE A 138 12.62 -4.09 17.92
N LEU A 139 11.52 -4.60 18.48
CA LEU A 139 10.31 -3.81 18.71
C LEU A 139 10.53 -2.60 19.63
N ALA A 140 11.44 -2.73 20.61
CA ALA A 140 11.78 -1.65 21.54
C ALA A 140 12.81 -0.65 20.97
N ARG A 141 13.47 -0.98 19.85
CA ARG A 141 14.51 -0.13 19.27
C ARG A 141 13.94 1.01 18.44
N SER A 142 14.76 2.06 18.28
CA SER A 142 14.45 3.11 17.30
C SER A 142 14.54 2.58 15.87
N PRO A 143 13.56 2.86 15.00
CA PRO A 143 13.64 2.50 13.59
C PRO A 143 14.88 3.10 12.90
N PHE A 144 15.36 4.25 13.37
CA PHE A 144 16.49 4.96 12.78
C PHE A 144 17.83 4.27 12.98
N GLU A 145 17.94 3.38 14.00
CA GLU A 145 19.11 2.57 14.28
C GLU A 145 19.21 1.29 13.45
N LEU A 146 18.17 0.97 12.69
CA LEU A 146 18.07 -0.27 11.93
C LEU A 146 18.78 -0.18 10.58
N SER A 147 19.23 -1.34 10.07
CA SER A 147 19.68 -1.46 8.69
C SER A 147 18.54 -1.20 7.71
N GLY A 148 18.86 -0.78 6.47
CA GLY A 148 17.83 -0.53 5.45
C GLY A 148 16.88 -1.72 5.22
N GLY A 149 17.42 -2.95 5.22
CA GLY A 149 16.60 -4.15 5.10
C GLY A 149 15.67 -4.40 6.30
N GLN A 150 16.12 -4.05 7.51
CA GLN A 150 15.28 -4.10 8.71
C GLN A 150 14.19 -3.04 8.67
N LYS A 151 14.54 -1.78 8.33
CA LYS A 151 13.58 -0.68 8.15
C LYS A 151 12.47 -1.06 7.17
N ARG A 152 12.84 -1.64 6.02
CA ARG A 152 11.88 -2.08 5.02
C ARG A 152 10.92 -3.15 5.59
N ARG A 153 11.43 -4.11 6.35
CA ARG A 153 10.59 -5.13 7.02
C ARG A 153 9.65 -4.51 8.04
N VAL A 154 10.11 -3.51 8.81
CA VAL A 154 9.26 -2.75 9.74
C VAL A 154 8.11 -2.06 9.00
N ALA A 155 8.40 -1.35 7.91
CA ALA A 155 7.38 -0.66 7.11
C ALA A 155 6.36 -1.64 6.51
N ILE A 156 6.81 -2.80 6.02
CA ILE A 156 5.92 -3.87 5.54
C ILE A 156 5.05 -4.41 6.69
N ALA A 157 5.65 -4.65 7.87
CA ALA A 157 4.92 -5.10 9.06
C ALA A 157 3.83 -4.10 9.46
N GLY A 158 4.10 -2.79 9.38
CA GLY A 158 3.11 -1.74 9.65
C GLY A 158 1.88 -1.81 8.75
N VAL A 159 2.06 -2.15 7.47
CA VAL A 159 0.93 -2.36 6.56
C VAL A 159 0.20 -3.68 6.88
N ILE A 160 0.93 -4.77 7.12
CA ILE A 160 0.34 -6.09 7.42
C ILE A 160 -0.43 -6.07 8.75
N ALA A 161 0.02 -5.29 9.74
CA ALA A 161 -0.64 -5.17 11.04
C ALA A 161 -2.09 -4.65 10.96
N MET A 162 -2.45 -3.99 9.87
CA MET A 162 -3.84 -3.60 9.61
C MET A 162 -4.71 -4.79 9.15
N GLU A 163 -4.13 -5.95 8.84
CA GLU A 163 -4.79 -7.14 8.29
C GLU A 163 -5.64 -6.81 7.04
N PRO A 164 -5.01 -6.19 6.01
CA PRO A 164 -5.74 -5.76 4.82
C PRO A 164 -6.29 -6.96 4.04
N LYS A 165 -7.44 -6.79 3.37
CA LYS A 165 -8.01 -7.80 2.47
C LYS A 165 -7.29 -7.86 1.12
N VAL A 166 -6.64 -6.76 0.73
CA VAL A 166 -5.82 -6.65 -0.47
C VAL A 166 -4.49 -6.02 -0.08
N LEU A 167 -3.38 -6.63 -0.50
CA LEU A 167 -2.05 -6.08 -0.32
C LEU A 167 -1.47 -5.69 -1.67
N ILE A 168 -1.08 -4.44 -1.80
CA ILE A 168 -0.44 -3.89 -2.99
C ILE A 168 1.03 -3.60 -2.67
N LEU A 169 1.93 -4.06 -3.53
CA LEU A 169 3.36 -3.83 -3.42
C LEU A 169 3.83 -3.04 -4.65
N ASP A 170 4.24 -1.78 -4.45
CA ASP A 170 4.78 -0.95 -5.54
C ASP A 170 6.29 -1.16 -5.64
N GLU A 171 6.73 -1.76 -6.74
CA GLU A 171 8.13 -2.11 -7.03
C GLU A 171 8.87 -2.79 -5.84
N PRO A 172 8.37 -3.93 -5.33
CA PRO A 172 8.86 -4.54 -4.08
C PRO A 172 10.34 -4.95 -4.13
N THR A 173 10.93 -5.07 -5.31
CA THR A 173 12.34 -5.42 -5.53
C THR A 173 13.21 -4.20 -5.83
N ALA A 174 12.69 -2.98 -5.82
CA ALA A 174 13.47 -1.78 -6.06
C ALA A 174 14.63 -1.69 -5.05
N GLY A 175 15.82 -1.40 -5.55
CA GLY A 175 17.06 -1.35 -4.74
C GLY A 175 17.80 -2.68 -4.59
N TYR A 176 17.19 -3.83 -4.85
CA TYR A 176 17.88 -5.12 -4.84
C TYR A 176 18.58 -5.45 -6.17
N ALA A 177 18.09 -4.91 -7.29
CA ALA A 177 18.60 -5.21 -8.64
C ALA A 177 20.05 -4.73 -8.92
N LYS A 178 20.64 -3.93 -8.02
CA LYS A 178 22.03 -3.43 -8.20
C LYS A 178 23.14 -4.43 -7.80
N ARG A 179 22.81 -5.65 -7.35
CA ARG A 179 23.79 -6.62 -6.82
C ARG A 179 23.87 -7.96 -7.57
N LEU A 180 23.23 -8.10 -8.71
CA LEU A 180 23.52 -9.25 -9.57
C LEU A 180 24.74 -8.88 -10.44
N PRO A 181 25.92 -9.47 -10.22
CA PRO A 181 26.99 -9.40 -11.21
C PRO A 181 26.45 -10.09 -12.45
N LEU A 182 26.44 -9.37 -13.57
CA LEU A 182 26.23 -10.00 -14.86
C LEU A 182 27.33 -11.07 -15.01
N PRO A 183 27.01 -12.32 -15.38
CA PRO A 183 28.01 -13.29 -15.73
C PRO A 183 28.84 -12.73 -16.89
N ALA A 184 30.16 -12.84 -16.77
CA ALA A 184 31.14 -12.42 -17.77
C ALA A 184 31.01 -13.23 -19.05
#